data_9bbdb8e14a0ec7113a5446c3ae856e9f
#
_entry.id   9bbdb8e14a0ec7113a5446c3ae856e9f
#
_cell.length_a   1.000
_cell.length_b   1.000
_cell.length_c   1.000
_cell.angle_alpha   90.00
_cell.angle_beta   90.00
_cell.angle_gamma   90.00
#
_symmetry.space_group_name_H-M   'P 1'
#
loop_
_entity.id
_entity.type
_entity.pdbx_description
1 polymer ?
#
loop_
_entity_poly.entity_id
_entity_poly.type
_entity_poly.pdbx_seq_one_letter_code
_entity_poly.pdbx_strand_id
1 'polypeptide(L)'
;MFDLTGKTALVTGATGGIGGAIARALHAQGAHVVLSGTREAALEALAAELGGRTSAVTANLSDSASVDGLIAAAEAASGLPLDILVANAGITRDGLMLRMKDDDWEQVIKVNLESYFRLSRAALKGMMKRRWGRIIGITSVVGVTGNPGQANYAASKAGMIGFSKALAQEVATRNVTVNTVAPGFIASPMTDGLNDAQREAILGKIPSGRLGSGEDVAAACVYLASDEGAYVTGQTLHVNGGMAMI
;
A
#
# COMPACT_ATOMS: atom_id res chain seq x y z
N MET A 1 19.58 -7.42 9.81
CA MET A 1 18.14 -7.28 10.15
C MET A 1 17.39 -6.79 8.91
N PHE A 2 16.17 -7.23 8.74
CA PHE A 2 15.29 -6.85 7.63
C PHE A 2 15.82 -7.19 6.22
N ASP A 3 16.62 -8.25 6.11
CA ASP A 3 17.14 -8.72 4.84
C ASP A 3 16.02 -9.32 3.97
N LEU A 4 15.89 -8.82 2.75
CA LEU A 4 14.92 -9.28 1.75
C LEU A 4 15.61 -9.89 0.52
N THR A 5 16.89 -10.23 0.63
CA THR A 5 17.64 -10.89 -0.46
C THR A 5 16.94 -12.16 -0.90
N GLY A 6 16.72 -12.29 -2.20
CA GLY A 6 16.02 -13.45 -2.80
C GLY A 6 14.50 -13.37 -2.70
N LYS A 7 13.92 -12.28 -2.18
CA LYS A 7 12.47 -12.03 -2.16
C LYS A 7 12.04 -11.15 -3.32
N THR A 8 10.84 -11.39 -3.82
CA THR A 8 10.24 -10.58 -4.89
C THR A 8 9.03 -9.82 -4.33
N ALA A 9 9.04 -8.50 -4.47
CA ALA A 9 7.98 -7.62 -4.00
C ALA A 9 7.26 -6.92 -5.16
N LEU A 10 5.93 -6.94 -5.17
CA LEU A 10 5.11 -6.08 -6.04
C LEU A 10 4.63 -4.87 -5.24
N VAL A 11 4.91 -3.67 -5.74
CA VAL A 11 4.42 -2.41 -5.17
C VAL A 11 3.48 -1.74 -6.16
N THR A 12 2.20 -1.63 -5.82
CA THR A 12 1.23 -0.88 -6.64
C THR A 12 1.26 0.61 -6.32
N GLY A 13 1.03 1.47 -7.33
CA GLY A 13 1.17 2.91 -7.17
C GLY A 13 2.61 3.36 -6.87
N ALA A 14 3.59 2.63 -7.40
CA ALA A 14 5.02 2.83 -7.15
C ALA A 14 5.55 4.20 -7.60
N THR A 15 4.84 4.90 -8.49
CA THR A 15 5.21 6.26 -8.93
C THR A 15 4.68 7.38 -8.03
N GLY A 16 3.93 7.06 -6.96
CA GLY A 16 3.48 8.02 -5.94
C GLY A 16 4.54 8.20 -4.83
N GLY A 17 4.41 9.25 -4.01
CA GLY A 17 5.37 9.55 -2.94
C GLY A 17 5.60 8.38 -1.98
N ILE A 18 4.51 7.84 -1.40
CA ILE A 18 4.58 6.68 -0.48
C ILE A 18 5.05 5.42 -1.23
N GLY A 19 4.43 5.11 -2.38
CA GLY A 19 4.77 3.91 -3.14
C GLY A 19 6.22 3.89 -3.62
N GLY A 20 6.74 5.05 -4.05
CA GLY A 20 8.14 5.20 -4.45
C GLY A 20 9.12 5.02 -3.28
N ALA A 21 8.80 5.58 -2.12
CA ALA A 21 9.60 5.38 -0.90
C ALA A 21 9.62 3.91 -0.47
N ILE A 22 8.46 3.23 -0.49
CA ILE A 22 8.37 1.79 -0.20
C ILE A 22 9.21 0.98 -1.18
N ALA A 23 9.10 1.26 -2.49
CA ALA A 23 9.86 0.54 -3.50
C ALA A 23 11.38 0.67 -3.29
N ARG A 24 11.85 1.90 -3.03
CA ARG A 24 13.28 2.16 -2.71
C ARG A 24 13.73 1.40 -1.46
N ALA A 25 12.93 1.44 -0.40
CA ALA A 25 13.28 0.81 0.86
C ALA A 25 13.35 -0.73 0.74
N LEU A 26 12.39 -1.37 0.08
CA LEU A 26 12.43 -2.81 -0.16
C LEU A 26 13.60 -3.22 -1.05
N HIS A 27 13.88 -2.42 -2.10
CA HIS A 27 15.03 -2.65 -2.97
C HIS A 27 16.36 -2.53 -2.23
N ALA A 28 16.50 -1.51 -1.37
CA ALA A 28 17.70 -1.32 -0.53
C ALA A 28 17.94 -2.48 0.45
N GLN A 29 16.89 -3.18 0.86
CA GLN A 29 16.98 -4.40 1.69
C GLN A 29 17.22 -5.68 0.86
N GLY A 30 17.47 -5.57 -0.43
CA GLY A 30 17.86 -6.71 -1.28
C GLY A 30 16.73 -7.35 -2.09
N ALA A 31 15.49 -6.89 -1.96
CA ALA A 31 14.37 -7.43 -2.73
C ALA A 31 14.51 -7.14 -4.24
N HIS A 32 13.99 -8.05 -5.07
CA HIS A 32 13.61 -7.71 -6.43
C HIS A 32 12.25 -6.99 -6.38
N VAL A 33 12.17 -5.76 -6.87
CA VAL A 33 10.94 -4.96 -6.79
C VAL A 33 10.28 -4.83 -8.15
N VAL A 34 9.05 -5.32 -8.26
CA VAL A 34 8.18 -5.09 -9.40
C VAL A 34 7.36 -3.82 -9.13
N LEU A 35 7.62 -2.80 -9.93
CA LEU A 35 6.98 -1.49 -9.85
C LEU A 35 5.70 -1.50 -10.67
N SER A 36 4.54 -1.16 -10.09
CA SER A 36 3.29 -1.10 -10.85
C SER A 36 2.55 0.22 -10.65
N GLY A 37 1.92 0.69 -11.72
CA GLY A 37 1.15 1.92 -11.80
C GLY A 37 0.63 2.15 -13.21
N THR A 38 -0.01 3.30 -13.45
CA THR A 38 -0.58 3.63 -14.76
C THR A 38 0.36 4.42 -15.69
N ARG A 39 1.44 4.99 -15.14
CA ARG A 39 2.36 5.87 -15.87
C ARG A 39 3.64 5.14 -16.22
N GLU A 40 3.69 4.53 -17.41
CA GLU A 40 4.79 3.69 -17.87
C GLU A 40 6.15 4.41 -17.78
N ALA A 41 6.29 5.58 -18.37
CA ALA A 41 7.54 6.34 -18.34
C ALA A 41 8.04 6.67 -16.91
N ALA A 42 7.14 6.88 -15.95
CA ALA A 42 7.52 7.11 -14.56
C ALA A 42 7.96 5.82 -13.85
N LEU A 43 7.38 4.68 -14.23
CA LEU A 43 7.82 3.36 -13.73
C LEU A 43 9.22 3.03 -14.27
N GLU A 44 9.45 3.27 -15.56
CA GLU A 44 10.77 3.06 -16.20
C GLU A 44 11.85 3.96 -15.60
N ALA A 45 11.52 5.24 -15.35
CA ALA A 45 12.44 6.17 -14.69
C ALA A 45 12.82 5.69 -13.29
N LEU A 46 11.85 5.23 -12.49
CA LEU A 46 12.12 4.68 -11.16
C LEU A 46 12.91 3.36 -11.23
N ALA A 47 12.62 2.50 -12.21
CA ALA A 47 13.38 1.27 -12.43
C ALA A 47 14.85 1.56 -12.81
N ALA A 48 15.07 2.57 -13.66
CA ALA A 48 16.41 3.01 -14.03
C ALA A 48 17.18 3.62 -12.84
N GLU A 49 16.49 4.38 -11.98
CA GLU A 49 17.06 4.93 -10.74
C GLU A 49 17.51 3.82 -9.79
N LEU A 50 16.70 2.80 -9.59
CA LEU A 50 16.99 1.69 -8.68
C LEU A 50 18.03 0.73 -9.25
N GLY A 51 18.13 0.63 -10.57
CA GLY A 51 19.06 -0.28 -11.25
C GLY A 51 18.60 -1.74 -11.23
N GLY A 52 19.56 -2.68 -11.09
CA GLY A 52 19.26 -4.12 -11.09
C GLY A 52 18.26 -4.54 -10.01
N ARG A 53 17.66 -5.72 -10.18
CA ARG A 53 16.59 -6.26 -9.32
C ARG A 53 15.30 -5.41 -9.34
N THR A 54 14.98 -4.83 -10.49
CA THR A 54 13.69 -4.14 -10.71
C THR A 54 13.04 -4.59 -12.00
N SER A 55 11.72 -4.53 -12.02
CA SER A 55 10.90 -4.72 -13.22
C SER A 55 9.74 -3.73 -13.16
N ALA A 56 9.19 -3.35 -14.30
CA ALA A 56 8.04 -2.46 -14.40
C ALA A 56 6.86 -3.17 -15.07
N VAL A 57 5.66 -3.01 -14.51
CA VAL A 57 4.42 -3.56 -15.06
C VAL A 57 3.32 -2.50 -14.98
N THR A 58 2.88 -2.02 -16.13
CA THR A 58 1.76 -1.08 -16.20
C THR A 58 0.45 -1.78 -15.87
N ALA A 59 -0.32 -1.22 -14.95
CA ALA A 59 -1.64 -1.74 -14.59
C ALA A 59 -2.61 -0.62 -14.19
N ASN A 60 -3.87 -0.78 -14.59
CA ASN A 60 -4.97 0.09 -14.19
C ASN A 60 -5.88 -0.65 -13.21
N LEU A 61 -5.86 -0.24 -11.93
CA LEU A 61 -6.66 -0.89 -10.88
C LEU A 61 -8.17 -0.57 -10.96
N SER A 62 -8.60 0.32 -11.84
CA SER A 62 -10.02 0.49 -12.16
C SER A 62 -10.55 -0.53 -13.18
N ASP A 63 -9.67 -1.31 -13.81
CA ASP A 63 -10.01 -2.38 -14.73
C ASP A 63 -9.77 -3.74 -14.07
N SER A 64 -10.84 -4.50 -13.88
CA SER A 64 -10.78 -5.81 -13.21
C SER A 64 -9.90 -6.82 -13.95
N ALA A 65 -9.87 -6.80 -15.29
CA ALA A 65 -9.02 -7.70 -16.07
C ALA A 65 -7.53 -7.38 -15.86
N SER A 66 -7.20 -6.07 -15.83
CA SER A 66 -5.84 -5.60 -15.51
C SER A 66 -5.40 -6.04 -14.11
N VAL A 67 -6.30 -5.95 -13.11
CA VAL A 67 -6.01 -6.38 -11.74
C VAL A 67 -5.82 -7.89 -11.67
N ASP A 68 -6.70 -8.68 -12.28
CA ASP A 68 -6.66 -10.15 -12.23
C ASP A 68 -5.40 -10.72 -12.91
N GLY A 69 -4.86 -10.02 -13.93
CA GLY A 69 -3.62 -10.39 -14.64
C GLY A 69 -2.33 -9.91 -13.96
N LEU A 70 -2.40 -8.96 -13.02
CA LEU A 70 -1.21 -8.24 -12.55
C LEU A 70 -0.19 -9.13 -11.82
N ILE A 71 -0.64 -10.08 -10.99
CA ILE A 71 0.29 -10.98 -10.27
C ILE A 71 1.08 -11.85 -11.26
N ALA A 72 0.39 -12.44 -12.24
CA ALA A 72 1.04 -13.25 -13.26
C ALA A 72 2.01 -12.41 -14.13
N ALA A 73 1.62 -11.19 -14.48
CA ALA A 73 2.49 -10.26 -15.21
C ALA A 73 3.72 -9.86 -14.39
N ALA A 74 3.59 -9.66 -13.09
CA ALA A 74 4.69 -9.35 -12.18
C ALA A 74 5.69 -10.52 -12.07
N GLU A 75 5.19 -11.74 -11.94
CA GLU A 75 6.02 -12.96 -11.92
C GLU A 75 6.72 -13.18 -13.26
N ALA A 76 6.04 -12.93 -14.38
CA ALA A 76 6.64 -13.03 -15.71
C ALA A 76 7.73 -11.97 -15.94
N ALA A 77 7.49 -10.73 -15.53
CA ALA A 77 8.45 -9.63 -15.72
C ALA A 77 9.71 -9.77 -14.85
N SER A 78 9.59 -10.34 -13.66
CA SER A 78 10.73 -10.61 -12.78
C SER A 78 11.42 -11.95 -13.04
N GLY A 79 10.73 -12.91 -13.67
CA GLY A 79 11.14 -14.31 -13.76
C GLY A 79 11.13 -15.05 -12.42
N LEU A 80 10.52 -14.46 -11.37
CA LEU A 80 10.55 -14.93 -10.00
C LEU A 80 9.13 -15.02 -9.42
N PRO A 81 8.88 -15.95 -8.48
CA PRO A 81 7.60 -16.02 -7.80
C PRO A 81 7.39 -14.83 -6.87
N LEU A 82 6.15 -14.35 -6.74
CA LEU A 82 5.83 -13.22 -5.88
C LEU A 82 5.80 -13.63 -4.40
N ASP A 83 6.61 -12.98 -3.58
CA ASP A 83 6.72 -13.22 -2.13
C ASP A 83 6.04 -12.13 -1.30
N ILE A 84 6.12 -10.87 -1.74
CA ILE A 84 5.63 -9.70 -1.01
C ILE A 84 4.67 -8.91 -1.90
N LEU A 85 3.44 -8.67 -1.43
CA LEU A 85 2.49 -7.78 -2.06
C LEU A 85 2.32 -6.52 -1.21
N VAL A 86 2.67 -5.34 -1.75
CA VAL A 86 2.34 -4.04 -1.16
C VAL A 86 1.25 -3.38 -2.00
N ALA A 87 0.01 -3.44 -1.50
CA ALA A 87 -1.15 -2.81 -2.10
C ALA A 87 -1.24 -1.35 -1.62
N ASN A 88 -0.52 -0.46 -2.32
CA ASN A 88 -0.43 0.96 -1.98
C ASN A 88 -1.29 1.85 -2.86
N ALA A 89 -1.53 1.49 -4.12
CA ALA A 89 -2.34 2.31 -5.02
C ALA A 89 -3.72 2.59 -4.44
N GLY A 90 -4.17 3.83 -4.59
CA GLY A 90 -5.49 4.26 -4.14
C GLY A 90 -5.83 5.64 -4.67
N ILE A 91 -7.11 5.94 -4.68
CA ILE A 91 -7.66 7.24 -5.08
C ILE A 91 -8.57 7.80 -4.01
N THR A 92 -8.78 9.12 -4.04
CA THR A 92 -9.84 9.82 -3.32
C THR A 92 -10.81 10.46 -4.32
N ARG A 93 -12.07 10.57 -3.93
CA ARG A 93 -13.11 11.33 -4.61
C ARG A 93 -13.94 11.98 -3.51
N ASP A 94 -13.45 13.11 -3.03
CA ASP A 94 -13.99 13.78 -1.85
C ASP A 94 -15.30 14.51 -2.18
N GLY A 95 -16.28 14.37 -1.33
CA GLY A 95 -17.59 15.01 -1.46
C GLY A 95 -18.42 14.79 -0.20
N LEU A 96 -19.16 15.83 0.25
CA LEU A 96 -20.10 15.66 1.35
C LEU A 96 -21.18 14.64 0.97
N MET A 97 -21.62 13.82 1.92
CA MET A 97 -22.51 12.68 1.71
C MET A 97 -23.72 13.00 0.82
N LEU A 98 -24.39 14.15 1.05
CA LEU A 98 -25.55 14.56 0.25
C LEU A 98 -25.22 14.93 -1.22
N ARG A 99 -23.96 15.09 -1.58
CA ARG A 99 -23.50 15.48 -2.91
C ARG A 99 -22.56 14.44 -3.53
N MET A 100 -22.25 13.38 -2.79
CA MET A 100 -21.39 12.29 -3.27
C MET A 100 -22.12 11.55 -4.39
N LYS A 101 -21.47 11.39 -5.54
CA LYS A 101 -22.02 10.66 -6.67
C LYS A 101 -21.78 9.17 -6.50
N ASP A 102 -22.70 8.35 -7.01
CA ASP A 102 -22.56 6.90 -6.98
C ASP A 102 -21.27 6.46 -7.71
N ASP A 103 -20.94 7.08 -8.86
CA ASP A 103 -19.69 6.81 -9.58
C ASP A 103 -18.44 7.09 -8.74
N ASP A 104 -18.44 8.16 -7.94
CA ASP A 104 -17.31 8.49 -7.05
C ASP A 104 -17.15 7.46 -5.93
N TRP A 105 -18.28 6.98 -5.40
CA TRP A 105 -18.29 5.88 -4.43
C TRP A 105 -17.75 4.59 -5.06
N GLU A 106 -18.32 4.18 -6.17
CA GLU A 106 -17.95 2.93 -6.86
C GLU A 106 -16.48 2.91 -7.28
N GLN A 107 -15.97 4.01 -7.85
CA GLN A 107 -14.57 4.10 -8.24
C GLN A 107 -13.61 3.96 -7.06
N VAL A 108 -13.91 4.62 -5.93
CA VAL A 108 -13.06 4.53 -4.73
C VAL A 108 -13.07 3.12 -4.15
N ILE A 109 -14.24 2.50 -4.03
CA ILE A 109 -14.35 1.11 -3.55
C ILE A 109 -13.62 0.16 -4.50
N LYS A 110 -13.81 0.31 -5.81
CA LYS A 110 -13.20 -0.54 -6.83
C LYS A 110 -11.68 -0.47 -6.81
N VAL A 111 -11.13 0.74 -6.83
CA VAL A 111 -9.67 0.94 -6.90
C VAL A 111 -9.00 0.61 -5.56
N ASN A 112 -9.58 1.01 -4.42
CA ASN A 112 -8.91 0.88 -3.13
C ASN A 112 -9.12 -0.49 -2.46
N LEU A 113 -10.37 -1.00 -2.50
CA LEU A 113 -10.74 -2.20 -1.73
C LEU A 113 -10.86 -3.44 -2.62
N GLU A 114 -11.62 -3.36 -3.74
CA GLU A 114 -11.82 -4.52 -4.60
C GLU A 114 -10.50 -4.96 -5.24
N SER A 115 -9.65 -4.02 -5.69
CA SER A 115 -8.34 -4.36 -6.23
C SER A 115 -7.47 -5.07 -5.19
N TYR A 116 -7.48 -4.61 -3.94
CA TYR A 116 -6.73 -5.24 -2.85
C TYR A 116 -7.20 -6.68 -2.60
N PHE A 117 -8.51 -6.91 -2.58
CA PHE A 117 -9.06 -8.27 -2.50
C PHE A 117 -8.59 -9.14 -3.66
N ARG A 118 -8.70 -8.67 -4.91
CA ARG A 118 -8.34 -9.44 -6.11
C ARG A 118 -6.86 -9.78 -6.15
N LEU A 119 -5.99 -8.79 -5.88
CA LEU A 119 -4.53 -8.98 -5.84
C LEU A 119 -4.12 -9.95 -4.73
N SER A 120 -4.68 -9.81 -3.53
CA SER A 120 -4.42 -10.72 -2.41
C SER A 120 -4.81 -12.15 -2.78
N ARG A 121 -6.02 -12.35 -3.31
CA ARG A 121 -6.49 -13.67 -3.73
C ARG A 121 -5.59 -14.31 -4.80
N ALA A 122 -5.13 -13.53 -5.78
CA ALA A 122 -4.25 -14.02 -6.83
C ALA A 122 -2.86 -14.41 -6.30
N ALA A 123 -2.29 -13.61 -5.38
CA ALA A 123 -0.99 -13.88 -4.78
C ALA A 123 -0.99 -15.10 -3.85
N LEU A 124 -2.09 -15.33 -3.13
CA LEU A 124 -2.19 -16.37 -2.10
C LEU A 124 -1.86 -17.77 -2.61
N LYS A 125 -2.30 -18.14 -3.83
CA LYS A 125 -2.08 -19.50 -4.36
C LYS A 125 -0.59 -19.87 -4.37
N GLY A 126 0.26 -18.96 -4.83
CA GLY A 126 1.71 -19.13 -4.85
C GLY A 126 2.32 -19.11 -3.46
N MET A 127 1.97 -18.11 -2.64
CA MET A 127 2.47 -17.92 -1.28
C MET A 127 2.15 -19.12 -0.37
N MET A 128 0.91 -19.60 -0.38
CA MET A 128 0.48 -20.77 0.42
C MET A 128 1.20 -22.05 0.00
N LYS A 129 1.43 -22.26 -1.31
CA LYS A 129 2.17 -23.43 -1.82
C LYS A 129 3.62 -23.43 -1.34
N ARG A 130 4.28 -22.27 -1.35
CA ARG A 130 5.67 -22.10 -0.89
C ARG A 130 5.77 -21.99 0.63
N ARG A 131 4.66 -21.83 1.35
CA ARG A 131 4.59 -21.61 2.79
C ARG A 131 5.40 -20.39 3.23
N TRP A 132 5.33 -19.34 2.45
CA TRP A 132 5.91 -18.03 2.74
C TRP A 132 5.18 -16.95 1.93
N GLY A 133 4.82 -15.86 2.58
CA GLY A 133 4.22 -14.70 1.93
C GLY A 133 3.99 -13.53 2.89
N ARG A 134 4.01 -12.32 2.34
CA ARG A 134 3.74 -11.07 3.07
C ARG A 134 2.78 -10.22 2.24
N ILE A 135 1.59 -9.94 2.80
CA ILE A 135 0.59 -9.06 2.19
C ILE A 135 0.46 -7.83 3.06
N ILE A 136 0.72 -6.66 2.50
CA ILE A 136 0.73 -5.37 3.19
C ILE A 136 -0.19 -4.41 2.45
N GLY A 137 -1.31 -4.02 3.09
CA GLY A 137 -2.23 -3.01 2.57
C GLY A 137 -1.89 -1.63 3.12
N ILE A 138 -1.75 -0.62 2.26
CA ILE A 138 -1.61 0.77 2.70
C ILE A 138 -3.00 1.37 2.87
N THR A 139 -3.40 1.53 4.13
CA THR A 139 -4.69 2.09 4.52
C THR A 139 -4.58 3.60 4.76
N SER A 140 -5.18 4.13 5.81
CA SER A 140 -5.07 5.53 6.22
C SER A 140 -5.58 5.68 7.66
N VAL A 141 -5.11 6.69 8.36
CA VAL A 141 -5.73 7.16 9.61
C VAL A 141 -7.23 7.42 9.42
N VAL A 142 -7.64 7.92 8.25
CA VAL A 142 -9.04 8.19 7.89
C VAL A 142 -9.90 6.92 7.91
N GLY A 143 -9.35 5.76 7.60
CA GLY A 143 -10.06 4.48 7.71
C GLY A 143 -10.43 4.10 9.15
N VAL A 144 -9.84 4.76 10.13
CA VAL A 144 -10.05 4.51 11.56
C VAL A 144 -10.85 5.65 12.21
N THR A 145 -10.46 6.90 11.93
CA THR A 145 -11.08 8.10 12.56
C THR A 145 -12.26 8.64 11.77
N GLY A 146 -12.40 8.30 10.49
CA GLY A 146 -13.27 9.02 9.57
C GLY A 146 -12.72 10.41 9.24
N ASN A 147 -13.28 11.03 8.20
CA ASN A 147 -13.07 12.44 7.87
C ASN A 147 -14.28 12.97 7.10
N PRO A 148 -14.83 14.14 7.43
CA PRO A 148 -15.92 14.74 6.68
C PRO A 148 -15.58 14.86 5.18
N GLY A 149 -16.53 14.49 4.32
CA GLY A 149 -16.34 14.50 2.86
C GLY A 149 -15.60 13.29 2.29
N GLN A 150 -15.18 12.33 3.11
CA GLN A 150 -14.43 11.15 2.68
C GLN A 150 -15.12 9.82 3.05
N ALA A 151 -16.43 9.77 3.03
CA ALA A 151 -17.16 8.56 3.43
C ALA A 151 -16.79 7.33 2.58
N ASN A 152 -16.64 7.48 1.26
CA ASN A 152 -16.19 6.44 0.33
C ASN A 152 -14.74 5.99 0.63
N TYR A 153 -13.83 6.93 0.82
CA TYR A 153 -12.43 6.65 1.13
C TYR A 153 -12.27 5.98 2.50
N ALA A 154 -12.92 6.53 3.53
CA ALA A 154 -12.95 5.94 4.87
C ALA A 154 -13.48 4.51 4.85
N ALA A 155 -14.61 4.27 4.18
CA ALA A 155 -15.18 2.94 4.01
C ALA A 155 -14.21 1.97 3.32
N SER A 156 -13.55 2.41 2.24
CA SER A 156 -12.58 1.57 1.52
C SER A 156 -11.39 1.19 2.40
N LYS A 157 -10.83 2.16 3.16
CA LYS A 157 -9.66 1.93 4.01
C LYS A 157 -9.99 1.13 5.28
N ALA A 158 -11.16 1.36 5.87
CA ALA A 158 -11.68 0.51 6.96
C ALA A 158 -11.97 -0.93 6.47
N GLY A 159 -12.54 -1.08 5.28
CA GLY A 159 -12.76 -2.38 4.64
C GLY A 159 -11.47 -3.17 4.43
N MET A 160 -10.37 -2.52 4.03
CA MET A 160 -9.06 -3.16 3.93
C MET A 160 -8.58 -3.72 5.27
N ILE A 161 -8.80 -3.00 6.37
CA ILE A 161 -8.43 -3.43 7.73
C ILE A 161 -9.22 -4.68 8.13
N GLY A 162 -10.54 -4.66 7.96
CA GLY A 162 -11.41 -5.81 8.27
C GLY A 162 -11.09 -7.04 7.41
N PHE A 163 -10.91 -6.84 6.09
CA PHE A 163 -10.49 -7.88 5.16
C PHE A 163 -9.16 -8.52 5.57
N SER A 164 -8.15 -7.70 5.91
CA SER A 164 -6.83 -8.20 6.30
C SER A 164 -6.88 -9.04 7.57
N LYS A 165 -7.70 -8.69 8.55
CA LYS A 165 -7.88 -9.48 9.78
C LYS A 165 -8.50 -10.86 9.48
N ALA A 166 -9.52 -10.92 8.64
CA ALA A 166 -10.14 -12.18 8.25
C ALA A 166 -9.15 -13.07 7.49
N LEU A 167 -8.50 -12.50 6.47
CA LEU A 167 -7.55 -13.23 5.65
C LEU A 167 -6.34 -13.74 6.47
N ALA A 168 -5.84 -12.94 7.42
CA ALA A 168 -4.74 -13.33 8.30
C ALA A 168 -5.05 -14.63 9.06
N GLN A 169 -6.27 -14.79 9.58
CA GLN A 169 -6.69 -15.99 10.29
C GLN A 169 -6.71 -17.24 9.38
N GLU A 170 -7.11 -17.06 8.12
CA GLU A 170 -7.18 -18.18 7.15
C GLU A 170 -5.81 -18.73 6.77
N VAL A 171 -4.79 -17.84 6.69
CA VAL A 171 -3.50 -18.18 6.05
C VAL A 171 -2.32 -18.27 7.01
N ALA A 172 -2.47 -17.92 8.28
CA ALA A 172 -1.40 -17.90 9.28
C ALA A 172 -0.65 -19.25 9.38
N THR A 173 -1.36 -20.37 9.33
CA THR A 173 -0.75 -21.73 9.38
C THR A 173 0.12 -22.06 8.15
N ARG A 174 0.07 -21.20 7.13
CA ARG A 174 0.88 -21.30 5.91
C ARG A 174 2.09 -20.36 5.91
N ASN A 175 2.43 -19.75 7.04
CA ASN A 175 3.50 -18.76 7.15
C ASN A 175 3.30 -17.58 6.17
N VAL A 176 2.05 -17.21 5.95
CA VAL A 176 1.66 -16.00 5.22
C VAL A 176 1.11 -15.01 6.22
N THR A 177 1.69 -13.81 6.27
CA THR A 177 1.16 -12.73 7.11
C THR A 177 0.40 -11.71 6.28
N VAL A 178 -0.66 -11.16 6.86
CA VAL A 178 -1.49 -10.13 6.23
C VAL A 178 -1.65 -8.98 7.20
N ASN A 179 -1.08 -7.84 6.87
CA ASN A 179 -1.09 -6.65 7.72
C ASN A 179 -1.46 -5.40 6.93
N THR A 180 -1.74 -4.34 7.64
CA THR A 180 -1.96 -3.02 7.05
C THR A 180 -1.06 -1.97 7.72
N VAL A 181 -0.72 -0.93 6.98
CA VAL A 181 -0.09 0.28 7.49
C VAL A 181 -1.08 1.42 7.33
N ALA A 182 -1.31 2.20 8.38
CA ALA A 182 -2.23 3.33 8.39
C ALA A 182 -1.44 4.66 8.52
N PRO A 183 -1.05 5.29 7.40
CA PRO A 183 -0.38 6.57 7.42
C PRO A 183 -1.32 7.67 7.93
N GLY A 184 -0.74 8.68 8.60
CA GLY A 184 -1.36 9.97 8.84
C GLY A 184 -1.17 10.94 7.66
N PHE A 185 -0.96 12.21 7.96
CA PHE A 185 -0.58 13.20 6.96
C PHE A 185 0.90 13.02 6.57
N ILE A 186 1.11 12.65 5.32
CA ILE A 186 2.44 12.43 4.73
C ILE A 186 2.77 13.58 3.78
N ALA A 187 3.99 14.11 3.90
CA ALA A 187 4.50 15.14 3.02
C ALA A 187 4.46 14.69 1.55
N SER A 188 3.97 15.54 0.69
CA SER A 188 3.79 15.27 -0.74
C SER A 188 3.77 16.60 -1.51
N PRO A 189 3.94 16.61 -2.84
CA PRO A 189 3.79 17.84 -3.63
C PRO A 189 2.45 18.57 -3.40
N MET A 190 1.40 17.85 -2.99
CA MET A 190 0.11 18.44 -2.64
C MET A 190 0.19 19.24 -1.32
N THR A 191 0.95 18.77 -0.33
CA THR A 191 1.14 19.46 0.94
C THR A 191 2.10 20.63 0.83
N ASP A 192 2.98 20.65 -0.17
CA ASP A 192 3.93 21.75 -0.42
C ASP A 192 3.20 23.00 -0.95
N GLY A 193 2.03 22.84 -1.58
CA GLY A 193 1.19 23.92 -2.06
C GLY A 193 0.26 24.55 -1.01
N LEU A 194 0.29 24.09 0.25
CA LEU A 194 -0.54 24.63 1.33
C LEU A 194 0.00 25.96 1.82
N ASN A 195 -0.92 26.90 2.11
CA ASN A 195 -0.54 28.14 2.80
C ASN A 195 -0.24 27.89 4.30
N ASP A 196 0.40 28.86 4.97
CA ASP A 196 0.84 28.72 6.36
C ASP A 196 -0.30 28.36 7.32
N ALA A 197 -1.46 28.99 7.17
CA ALA A 197 -2.62 28.73 8.03
C ALA A 197 -3.17 27.28 7.86
N GLN A 198 -3.20 26.79 6.62
CA GLN A 198 -3.59 25.40 6.33
C GLN A 198 -2.57 24.41 6.89
N ARG A 199 -1.29 24.73 6.73
CA ARG A 199 -0.20 23.91 7.26
C ARG A 199 -0.25 23.85 8.80
N GLU A 200 -0.43 24.98 9.46
CA GLU A 200 -0.56 25.05 10.91
C GLU A 200 -1.79 24.27 11.42
N ALA A 201 -2.93 24.38 10.73
CA ALA A 201 -4.14 23.63 11.06
C ALA A 201 -3.96 22.11 10.94
N ILE A 202 -3.15 21.63 9.99
CA ILE A 202 -2.81 20.22 9.86
C ILE A 202 -1.82 19.81 10.97
N LEU A 203 -0.77 20.57 11.19
CA LEU A 203 0.25 20.29 12.21
C LEU A 203 -0.37 20.26 13.62
N GLY A 204 -1.33 21.13 13.90
CA GLY A 204 -2.07 21.13 15.16
C GLY A 204 -2.87 19.85 15.46
N LYS A 205 -3.12 19.01 14.42
CA LYS A 205 -3.78 17.71 14.58
C LYS A 205 -2.80 16.56 14.77
N ILE A 206 -1.49 16.80 14.64
CA ILE A 206 -0.44 15.77 14.71
C ILE A 206 0.33 15.94 16.02
N PRO A 207 0.16 15.07 17.02
CA PRO A 207 0.87 15.18 18.30
C PRO A 207 2.39 15.28 18.17
N SER A 208 3.01 14.61 17.18
CA SER A 208 4.45 14.70 16.93
C SER A 208 4.91 16.03 16.33
N GLY A 209 3.98 16.96 15.97
CA GLY A 209 4.26 18.29 15.47
C GLY A 209 4.88 18.36 14.07
N ARG A 210 4.94 17.26 13.33
CA ARG A 210 5.45 17.21 11.96
C ARG A 210 4.60 16.36 11.04
N LEU A 211 4.65 16.64 9.75
CA LEU A 211 4.17 15.68 8.75
C LEU A 211 5.08 14.44 8.76
N GLY A 212 4.48 13.28 8.49
CA GLY A 212 5.25 12.09 8.17
C GLY A 212 5.89 12.19 6.79
N SER A 213 6.82 11.30 6.50
CA SER A 213 7.42 11.16 5.18
C SER A 213 7.07 9.79 4.56
N GLY A 214 7.34 9.62 3.26
CA GLY A 214 7.22 8.32 2.61
C GLY A 214 8.10 7.27 3.28
N GLU A 215 9.27 7.67 3.77
CA GLU A 215 10.27 6.83 4.45
C GLU A 215 9.75 6.34 5.82
N ASP A 216 8.98 7.16 6.56
CA ASP A 216 8.33 6.72 7.82
C ASP A 216 7.39 5.53 7.54
N VAL A 217 6.64 5.58 6.43
CA VAL A 217 5.73 4.48 6.00
C VAL A 217 6.51 3.29 5.46
N ALA A 218 7.56 3.56 4.69
CA ALA A 218 8.39 2.52 4.08
C ALA A 218 9.12 1.66 5.12
N ALA A 219 9.59 2.26 6.21
CA ALA A 219 10.21 1.53 7.33
C ALA A 219 9.26 0.50 7.95
N ALA A 220 7.99 0.86 8.15
CA ALA A 220 6.95 -0.07 8.62
C ALA A 220 6.71 -1.20 7.62
N CYS A 221 6.72 -0.90 6.31
CA CYS A 221 6.56 -1.91 5.27
C CYS A 221 7.75 -2.88 5.22
N VAL A 222 8.98 -2.40 5.36
CA VAL A 222 10.18 -3.24 5.43
C VAL A 222 10.11 -4.19 6.62
N TYR A 223 9.75 -3.69 7.80
CA TYR A 223 9.56 -4.54 8.99
C TYR A 223 8.53 -5.65 8.73
N LEU A 224 7.33 -5.30 8.24
CA LEU A 224 6.27 -6.28 7.97
C LEU A 224 6.60 -7.25 6.83
N ALA A 225 7.47 -6.86 5.89
CA ALA A 225 7.92 -7.68 4.78
C ALA A 225 8.98 -8.70 5.19
N SER A 226 9.73 -8.44 6.24
CA SER A 226 10.89 -9.22 6.67
C SER A 226 10.52 -10.43 7.54
N ASP A 227 11.51 -11.25 7.86
CA ASP A 227 11.34 -12.37 8.78
C ASP A 227 11.18 -11.90 10.23
N GLU A 228 11.68 -10.72 10.58
CA GLU A 228 11.45 -10.10 11.89
C GLU A 228 9.96 -9.74 12.12
N GLY A 229 9.20 -9.52 11.05
CA GLY A 229 7.75 -9.33 11.08
C GLY A 229 6.93 -10.63 11.07
N ALA A 230 7.54 -11.81 11.06
CA ALA A 230 6.84 -13.09 10.82
C ALA A 230 5.79 -13.44 11.88
N TYR A 231 5.89 -12.89 13.11
CA TYR A 231 4.91 -13.14 14.18
C TYR A 231 3.83 -12.04 14.27
N VAL A 232 3.86 -11.06 13.34
CA VAL A 232 2.86 -9.99 13.24
C VAL A 232 1.92 -10.30 12.08
N THR A 233 0.66 -10.57 12.37
CA THR A 233 -0.37 -10.79 11.36
C THR A 233 -1.73 -10.29 11.84
N GLY A 234 -2.57 -9.82 10.92
CA GLY A 234 -3.87 -9.21 11.21
C GLY A 234 -3.79 -7.83 11.85
N GLN A 235 -2.60 -7.21 11.90
CA GLN A 235 -2.37 -5.94 12.56
C GLN A 235 -2.44 -4.75 11.61
N THR A 236 -2.76 -3.59 12.20
CA THR A 236 -2.64 -2.29 11.53
C THR A 236 -1.55 -1.50 12.24
N LEU A 237 -0.42 -1.26 11.58
CA LEU A 237 0.60 -0.36 12.11
C LEU A 237 0.25 1.09 11.81
N HIS A 238 0.02 1.88 12.86
CA HIS A 238 -0.32 3.29 12.77
C HIS A 238 0.94 4.14 12.65
N VAL A 239 1.19 4.68 11.42
CA VAL A 239 2.33 5.56 11.13
C VAL A 239 1.79 6.98 10.89
N ASN A 240 1.37 7.64 11.98
CA ASN A 240 0.55 8.85 11.88
C ASN A 240 0.92 9.95 12.89
N GLY A 241 2.10 9.87 13.52
CA GLY A 241 2.57 10.88 14.46
C GLY A 241 1.68 11.05 15.70
N GLY A 242 0.89 10.01 16.05
CA GLY A 242 0.00 10.03 17.20
C GLY A 242 -1.43 10.54 16.91
N MET A 243 -1.81 10.79 15.65
CA MET A 243 -3.16 11.24 15.28
C MET A 243 -4.26 10.24 15.67
N ALA A 244 -3.94 8.95 15.68
CA ALA A 244 -4.81 7.89 16.17
C ALA A 244 -3.99 6.88 16.96
N MET A 245 -4.36 6.67 18.22
CA MET A 245 -3.72 5.73 19.16
C MET A 245 -4.74 4.65 19.51
N ILE A 246 -4.65 3.49 18.82
CA ILE A 246 -5.68 2.43 18.88
C ILE A 246 -5.02 1.08 19.14
#